data_70b4ffa0c153b034a371bb7023fc2386
#
_entry.id   70b4ffa0c153b034a371bb7023fc2386
#
_cell.length_a   1.000
_cell.length_b   1.000
_cell.length_c   1.000
_cell.angle_alpha   90.00
_cell.angle_beta   90.00
_cell.angle_gamma   90.00
#
_symmetry.space_group_name_H-M   'P 1'
#
loop_
_entity.id
_entity.type
_entity.pdbx_description
1 polymer ?
#
loop_
_entity_poly.entity_id
_entity_poly.type
_entity_poly.pdbx_seq_one_letter_code
_entity_poly.pdbx_strand_id
1 'polypeptide(L)'
;MPRKRTTDTADDLGSEQAIEVHLDTLLADRGMTLTELSELVGITLVNLSVLKNGHARAIRFSTLAAICDALGCQPGDVMTWRGPGGNL
;
A
#
# COMPACT_ATOMS: atom_id res chain seq x y z
N MET A 1 4.55 26.33 -6.80
CA MET A 1 4.30 25.93 -6.86
C MET A 1 3.69 25.30 -6.91
N PRO A 2 3.48 25.14 -7.12
CA PRO A 2 2.92 24.45 -7.13
C PRO A 2 2.40 23.73 -7.31
N ARG A 3 2.33 23.39 -7.23
CA ARG A 3 1.88 22.63 -7.30
C ARG A 3 0.90 22.19 -7.19
N LYS A 4 0.50 22.14 -7.28
CA LYS A 4 -0.37 21.78 -7.18
C LYS A 4 -1.05 21.26 -7.32
N ARG A 5 -1.14 21.16 -7.43
CA ARG A 5 -1.73 20.63 -7.56
C ARG A 5 -2.34 20.01 -7.76
N THR A 6 -2.43 19.80 -7.91
CA THR A 6 -2.91 19.22 -8.16
C THR A 6 -3.33 18.45 -8.07
N THR A 7 -3.40 18.34 -7.99
CA THR A 7 -3.54 17.48 -7.64
C THR A 7 -4.49 16.52 -7.49
N ASP A 8 -5.47 16.65 -7.26
CA ASP A 8 -6.49 15.83 -7.14
C ASP A 8 -6.80 15.19 -8.33
N THR A 9 -6.94 15.79 -9.30
CA THR A 9 -7.21 15.20 -10.56
C THR A 9 -6.18 14.27 -10.89
N ALA A 10 -5.03 14.59 -10.55
CA ALA A 10 -3.94 13.74 -10.87
C ALA A 10 -4.12 12.44 -10.17
N ASP A 11 -4.64 12.44 -9.01
CA ASP A 11 -4.81 11.24 -8.36
C ASP A 11 -5.71 10.37 -9.07
N ASP A 12 -6.74 10.84 -9.52
CA ASP A 12 -7.65 10.02 -10.20
C ASP A 12 -7.09 9.45 -11.39
N LEU A 13 -6.39 10.19 -12.11
CA LEU A 13 -5.89 9.67 -13.28
C LEU A 13 -4.80 8.84 -12.99
N GLY A 14 -4.14 9.05 -12.03
CA GLY A 14 -3.02 8.40 -11.89
C GLY A 14 -3.00 7.30 -11.41
N SER A 15 -3.67 6.68 -11.73
CA SER A 15 -3.60 5.58 -11.32
C SER A 15 -2.30 5.11 -11.23
N GLU A 16 -1.51 5.43 -11.94
CA GLU A 16 -0.37 4.96 -11.85
C GLU A 16 0.28 5.55 -10.95
N GLN A 17 0.36 5.20 -10.09
CA GLN A 17 0.77 5.81 -9.26
C GLN A 17 2.06 5.83 -8.83
N ALA A 18 2.45 6.72 -8.13
CA ALA A 18 3.73 6.91 -7.64
C ALA A 18 3.98 6.10 -6.40
N ILE A 19 3.04 5.55 -5.81
CA ILE A 19 3.20 4.72 -4.61
C ILE A 19 3.13 3.26 -5.02
N GLU A 20 4.13 2.50 -4.63
CA GLU A 20 4.15 1.07 -4.88
C GLU A 20 3.88 0.33 -3.60
N VAL A 21 3.08 -0.71 -3.68
CA VAL A 21 2.73 -1.51 -2.53
C VAL A 21 3.45 -2.85 -2.63
N HIS A 22 4.11 -3.26 -1.56
CA HIS A 22 4.96 -4.43 -1.59
C HIS A 22 4.43 -5.57 -0.72
N LEU A 23 3.12 -5.68 -0.59
CA LEU A 23 2.56 -6.72 0.25
C LEU A 23 2.90 -8.12 -0.24
N ASP A 24 2.95 -8.32 -1.55
CA ASP A 24 3.29 -9.64 -2.06
C ASP A 24 4.65 -10.09 -1.56
N THR A 25 5.63 -9.21 -1.63
CA THR A 25 6.98 -9.55 -1.21
C THR A 25 7.01 -9.83 0.29
N LEU A 26 6.33 -9.00 1.06
CA LEU A 26 6.35 -9.18 2.51
C LEU A 26 5.66 -10.48 2.90
N LEU A 27 4.56 -10.80 2.26
CA LEU A 27 3.85 -12.03 2.58
C LEU A 27 4.70 -13.23 2.19
N ALA A 28 5.33 -13.18 1.04
CA ALA A 28 6.18 -14.28 0.61
C ALA A 28 7.34 -14.49 1.58
N ASP A 29 7.95 -13.40 2.03
CA ASP A 29 9.06 -13.51 2.96
C ASP A 29 8.64 -14.15 4.26
N ARG A 30 7.41 -13.97 4.67
CA ARG A 30 6.95 -14.49 5.94
C ARG A 30 6.16 -15.78 5.80
N GLY A 31 6.03 -16.30 4.61
CA GLY A 31 5.28 -17.52 4.40
C GLY A 31 3.83 -17.38 4.78
N MET A 32 3.26 -16.21 4.53
CA MET A 32 1.91 -15.92 4.94
C MET A 32 1.05 -15.65 3.72
N THR A 33 -0.20 -16.06 3.75
CA THR A 33 -1.12 -15.79 2.65
C THR A 33 -1.88 -14.50 2.92
N LEU A 34 -2.44 -13.95 1.87
CA LEU A 34 -3.25 -12.74 2.01
C LEU A 34 -4.47 -13.02 2.89
N THR A 35 -5.03 -14.22 2.81
CA THR A 35 -6.15 -14.59 3.63
C THR A 35 -5.76 -14.59 5.11
N GLU A 36 -4.58 -15.11 5.42
CA GLU A 36 -4.11 -15.09 6.79
C GLU A 36 -3.93 -13.67 7.29
N LEU A 37 -3.37 -12.82 6.48
CA LEU A 37 -3.21 -11.43 6.87
C LEU A 37 -4.57 -10.77 7.09
N SER A 38 -5.52 -11.06 6.22
CA SER A 38 -6.86 -10.51 6.35
C SER A 38 -7.44 -10.86 7.72
N GLU A 39 -7.25 -12.09 8.14
CA GLU A 39 -7.78 -12.52 9.43
C GLU A 39 -7.05 -11.86 10.59
N LEU A 40 -5.76 -11.70 10.47
CA LEU A 40 -5.00 -11.09 11.54
C LEU A 40 -5.32 -9.63 11.73
N VAL A 41 -5.53 -8.90 10.66
CA VAL A 41 -5.74 -7.46 10.79
C VAL A 41 -7.19 -7.06 10.77
N GLY A 42 -8.10 -8.00 10.55
CA GLY A 42 -9.53 -7.67 10.57
C GLY A 42 -9.98 -6.87 9.37
N ILE A 43 -9.32 -7.02 8.25
CA ILE A 43 -9.69 -6.31 7.03
C ILE A 43 -10.11 -7.34 6.01
N THR A 44 -11.12 -7.07 5.23
CA THR A 44 -11.62 -8.06 4.29
C THR A 44 -10.56 -8.41 3.25
N LEU A 45 -10.63 -9.62 2.77
CA LEU A 45 -9.72 -10.05 1.73
C LEU A 45 -9.84 -9.18 0.49
N VAL A 46 -11.05 -8.74 0.17
CA VAL A 46 -11.26 -7.89 -0.97
C VAL A 46 -10.52 -6.57 -0.80
N ASN A 47 -10.61 -5.96 0.37
CA ASN A 47 -9.95 -4.69 0.60
C ASN A 47 -8.44 -4.85 0.59
N LEU A 48 -7.92 -5.93 1.14
CA LEU A 48 -6.50 -6.17 1.09
C LEU A 48 -6.03 -6.43 -0.34
N SER A 49 -6.86 -7.08 -1.13
CA SER A 49 -6.52 -7.35 -2.51
C SER A 49 -6.45 -6.05 -3.31
N VAL A 50 -7.37 -5.14 -3.05
CA VAL A 50 -7.36 -3.84 -3.70
C VAL A 50 -6.07 -3.11 -3.35
N LEU A 51 -5.67 -3.17 -2.09
CA LEU A 51 -4.44 -2.52 -1.67
C LEU A 51 -3.24 -3.21 -2.30
N LYS A 52 -3.20 -4.53 -2.24
CA LYS A 52 -2.07 -5.28 -2.75
C LYS A 52 -1.83 -5.02 -4.23
N ASN A 53 -2.88 -4.86 -4.98
CA ASN A 53 -2.76 -4.65 -6.41
C ASN A 53 -2.56 -3.19 -6.79
N GLY A 54 -2.42 -2.31 -5.80
CA GLY A 54 -2.13 -0.92 -6.11
C GLY A 54 -3.33 -0.12 -6.53
N HIS A 55 -4.53 -0.61 -6.25
CA HIS A 55 -5.73 0.09 -6.67
C HIS A 55 -6.38 0.89 -5.56
N ALA A 56 -5.81 0.88 -4.36
CA ALA A 56 -6.37 1.65 -3.28
C ALA A 56 -6.01 3.10 -3.45
N ARG A 57 -6.97 3.98 -3.20
CA ARG A 57 -6.70 5.39 -3.29
C ARG A 57 -6.30 5.97 -1.97
N ALA A 58 -6.55 5.28 -0.91
CA ALA A 58 -6.21 5.75 0.42
C ALA A 58 -6.10 4.58 1.35
N ILE A 59 -5.41 4.78 2.45
CA ILE A 59 -5.32 3.75 3.45
C ILE A 59 -5.35 4.47 4.78
N ARG A 60 -6.08 3.94 5.73
CA ARG A 60 -6.12 4.55 7.05
C ARG A 60 -4.85 4.23 7.78
N PHE A 61 -4.40 5.15 8.60
CA PHE A 61 -3.22 4.89 9.40
C PHE A 61 -3.42 3.69 10.31
N SER A 62 -4.64 3.49 10.83
CA SER A 62 -4.89 2.34 11.67
C SER A 62 -4.74 1.03 10.91
N THR A 63 -5.14 1.02 9.65
CA THR A 63 -4.98 -0.15 8.81
C THR A 63 -3.50 -0.41 8.54
N LEU A 64 -2.77 0.63 8.21
CA LEU A 64 -1.35 0.50 7.93
C LEU A 64 -0.62 0.02 9.18
N ALA A 65 -0.99 0.55 10.34
CA ALA A 65 -0.36 0.14 11.59
C ALA A 65 -0.65 -1.34 11.88
N ALA A 66 -1.86 -1.78 11.63
CA ALA A 66 -2.21 -3.18 11.87
C ALA A 66 -1.43 -4.11 10.94
N ILE A 67 -1.24 -3.71 9.71
CA ILE A 67 -0.46 -4.49 8.76
C ILE A 67 1.00 -4.57 9.23
N CYS A 68 1.56 -3.44 9.63
CA CYS A 68 2.93 -3.40 10.10
C CYS A 68 3.11 -4.29 11.34
N ASP A 69 2.14 -4.24 12.23
CA ASP A 69 2.22 -5.06 13.43
C ASP A 69 2.14 -6.54 13.08
N ALA A 70 1.23 -6.91 12.22
CA ALA A 70 1.06 -8.31 11.85
C ALA A 70 2.28 -8.86 11.12
N LEU A 71 2.92 -8.04 10.31
CA LEU A 71 4.06 -8.49 9.53
C LEU A 71 5.40 -8.16 10.18
N GLY A 72 5.40 -7.41 11.26
CA GLY A 72 6.64 -7.05 11.93
C GLY A 72 7.51 -6.17 11.04
N CYS A 73 6.94 -5.17 10.44
CA CYS A 73 7.68 -4.33 9.52
C CYS A 73 7.27 -2.87 9.69
N GLN A 74 7.87 -2.02 8.91
CA GLN A 74 7.61 -0.59 8.95
C GLN A 74 6.77 -0.16 7.76
N PRO A 75 6.10 0.98 7.82
CA PRO A 75 5.31 1.46 6.67
C PRO A 75 6.13 1.54 5.39
N GLY A 76 7.39 1.89 5.50
CA GLY A 76 8.23 1.96 4.31
C GLY A 76 8.55 0.62 3.71
N ASP A 77 8.28 -0.46 4.43
CA ASP A 77 8.41 -1.80 3.87
C ASP A 77 7.13 -2.18 3.14
N VAL A 78 6.00 -1.62 3.55
CA VAL A 78 4.73 -1.95 2.94
C VAL A 78 4.53 -1.18 1.65
N MET A 79 4.91 0.09 1.64
CA MET A 79 4.72 0.90 0.45
C MET A 79 5.83 1.93 0.35
N THR A 80 6.19 2.26 -0.87
CA THR A 80 7.26 3.21 -1.13
C THR A 80 6.83 4.17 -2.22
N TRP A 81 7.50 5.29 -2.28
CA TRP A 81 7.25 6.29 -3.29
C TRP A 81 8.28 6.12 -4.39
N ARG A 82 7.76 6.04 -5.63
CA ARG A 82 8.65 5.93 -6.71
C ARG A 82 8.69 7.24 -7.39
N GLY A 83 9.21 8.19 -7.07
CA GLY A 83 9.16 9.51 -7.64
C GLY A 83 9.51 9.56 -9.10
N PRO A 84 9.57 10.73 -9.63
CA PRO A 84 9.84 10.90 -10.99
C PRO A 84 11.20 10.44 -11.27
N GLY A 85 11.81 9.99 -11.46
CA GLY A 85 13.05 9.55 -11.70
C GLY A 85 13.29 8.27 -11.20
N GLY A 86 12.33 7.65 -10.78
CA GLY A 86 12.54 6.37 -10.44
C GLY A 86 12.92 6.32 -9.10
N ASN A 87 13.51 6.12 -8.48
CA ASN A 87 13.67 6.07 -7.29
C ASN A 87 14.73 6.64 -6.84
N LEU A 88 15.17 7.15 -6.87
CA LEU A 88 16.17 7.75 -6.41
C LEU A 88 16.98 7.10 -5.74
#